data_6fa8d4d821bb504391ba739a18cc008c
#
_entry.id   6fa8d4d821bb504391ba739a18cc008c
#
_cell.length_a   1.000
_cell.length_b   1.000
_cell.length_c   1.000
_cell.angle_alpha   90.00
_cell.angle_beta   90.00
_cell.angle_gamma   90.00
#
_symmetry.space_group_name_H-M   'P 1'
#
loop_
_entity.id
_entity.type
_entity.pdbx_description
1 polymer ?
#
loop_
_entity_poly.entity_id
_entity_poly.type
_entity_poly.pdbx_seq_one_letter_code
_entity_poly.pdbx_strand_id
1 'polypeptide(L)'
;DYQKFRAMAHHPDWQREMLGKPLAERKLLAQQLRAMSIDAASNKAEDIMDVNAQTVEATMRDHGATLLIHGHTHRPSRHTQANGERVVLGDWSDTHGWCVRMSEGDVQLEQFAF
;
A
#
# COMPACT_ATOMS: atom_id res chain seq x y z
N ASP A 1 12.22 8.64 -4.97
CA ASP A 1 11.79 10.04 -4.76
C ASP A 1 10.58 10.23 -3.86
N TYR A 2 9.79 9.17 -3.58
CA TYR A 2 8.70 9.24 -2.61
C TYR A 2 9.16 9.74 -1.22
N GLN A 3 10.30 9.27 -0.72
CA GLN A 3 10.82 9.67 0.60
C GLN A 3 11.15 11.17 0.66
N LYS A 4 11.65 11.73 -0.43
CA LYS A 4 11.92 13.18 -0.52
C LYS A 4 10.62 13.98 -0.51
N PHE A 5 9.63 13.55 -1.30
CA PHE A 5 8.31 14.17 -1.31
C PHE A 5 7.65 14.08 0.07
N ARG A 6 7.69 12.91 0.70
CA ARG A 6 7.15 12.70 2.05
C ARG A 6 7.79 13.64 3.08
N ALA A 7 9.12 13.75 3.08
CA ALA A 7 9.83 14.64 3.99
C ALA A 7 9.42 16.11 3.78
N MET A 8 9.30 16.54 2.53
CA MET A 8 8.83 17.89 2.18
C MET A 8 7.39 18.12 2.65
N ALA A 9 6.47 17.19 2.35
CA ALA A 9 5.05 17.33 2.70
C ALA A 9 4.79 17.32 4.21
N HIS A 10 5.67 16.70 4.99
CA HIS A 10 5.61 16.73 6.46
C HIS A 10 6.30 17.96 7.08
N HIS A 11 7.00 18.78 6.28
CA HIS A 11 7.67 19.97 6.81
C HIS A 11 6.64 21.04 7.18
N PRO A 12 6.70 21.63 8.39
CA PRO A 12 5.69 22.60 8.86
C PRO A 12 5.55 23.83 7.97
N ASP A 13 6.65 24.31 7.36
CA ASP A 13 6.60 25.47 6.48
C ASP A 13 5.88 25.16 5.18
N TRP A 14 6.12 24.00 4.59
CA TRP A 14 5.39 23.56 3.40
C TRP A 14 3.88 23.40 3.69
N GLN A 15 3.54 22.82 4.83
CA GLN A 15 2.13 22.68 5.24
C GLN A 15 1.47 24.05 5.45
N ARG A 16 2.16 24.99 6.07
CA ARG A 16 1.65 26.35 6.27
C ARG A 16 1.45 27.07 4.94
N GLU A 17 2.40 26.96 4.02
CA GLU A 17 2.29 27.52 2.66
C GLU A 17 1.08 26.92 1.92
N MET A 18 0.95 25.59 1.93
CA MET A 18 -0.15 24.90 1.25
C MET A 18 -1.51 25.25 1.85
N LEU A 19 -1.61 25.31 3.16
CA LEU A 19 -2.87 25.66 3.86
C LEU A 19 -3.23 27.15 3.63
N GLY A 20 -2.28 28.01 3.40
CA GLY A 20 -2.49 29.43 3.04
C GLY A 20 -3.04 29.63 1.63
N LYS A 21 -2.94 28.66 0.72
CA LYS A 21 -3.44 28.76 -0.65
C LYS A 21 -4.97 28.59 -0.71
N PRO A 22 -5.66 29.28 -1.65
CA PRO A 22 -7.07 29.04 -1.95
C PRO A 22 -7.36 27.56 -2.26
N LEU A 23 -8.55 27.08 -1.90
CA LEU A 23 -8.94 25.67 -2.12
C LEU A 23 -8.82 25.23 -3.58
N ALA A 24 -9.13 26.11 -4.54
CA ALA A 24 -9.02 25.82 -5.96
C ALA A 24 -7.57 25.51 -6.38
N GLU A 25 -6.61 26.28 -5.90
CA GLU A 25 -5.18 26.06 -6.17
C GLU A 25 -4.69 24.75 -5.55
N ARG A 26 -5.12 24.45 -4.32
CA ARG A 26 -4.78 23.18 -3.65
C ARG A 26 -5.33 21.98 -4.41
N LYS A 27 -6.56 22.04 -4.94
CA LYS A 27 -7.14 21.00 -5.77
C LYS A 27 -6.37 20.77 -7.05
N LEU A 28 -5.98 21.86 -7.75
CA LEU A 28 -5.18 21.76 -8.96
C LEU A 28 -3.81 21.13 -8.69
N LEU A 29 -3.12 21.56 -7.65
CA LEU A 29 -1.85 20.96 -7.26
C LEU A 29 -1.97 19.48 -6.92
N ALA A 30 -3.00 19.09 -6.18
CA ALA A 30 -3.25 17.69 -5.85
C ALA A 30 -3.50 16.84 -7.12
N GLN A 31 -4.23 17.35 -8.10
CA GLN A 31 -4.44 16.70 -9.39
C GLN A 31 -3.13 16.52 -10.16
N GLN A 32 -2.29 17.55 -10.21
CA GLN A 32 -0.98 17.48 -10.86
C GLN A 32 -0.06 16.45 -10.21
N LEU A 33 0.05 16.47 -8.87
CA LEU A 33 0.86 15.49 -8.13
C LEU A 33 0.36 14.06 -8.33
N ARG A 34 -0.97 13.87 -8.37
CA ARG A 34 -1.57 12.56 -8.65
C ARG A 34 -1.25 12.08 -10.07
N ALA A 35 -1.35 12.94 -11.07
CA ALA A 35 -1.01 12.60 -12.45
C ALA A 35 0.46 12.19 -12.58
N MET A 36 1.38 12.95 -11.99
CA MET A 36 2.81 12.59 -11.95
C MET A 36 3.08 11.26 -11.26
N SER A 37 2.35 10.96 -10.17
CA SER A 37 2.49 9.68 -9.45
C SER A 37 2.01 8.50 -10.29
N ILE A 38 0.91 8.64 -11.01
CA ILE A 38 0.37 7.61 -11.91
C ILE A 38 1.35 7.34 -13.06
N ASP A 39 1.86 8.39 -13.70
CA ASP A 39 2.84 8.26 -14.78
C ASP A 39 4.14 7.57 -14.29
N ALA A 40 4.64 7.96 -13.13
CA ALA A 40 5.80 7.31 -12.51
C ALA A 40 5.57 5.85 -12.15
N ALA A 41 4.33 5.46 -11.81
CA ALA A 41 3.97 4.09 -11.49
C ALA A 41 3.81 3.22 -12.75
N SER A 42 3.22 3.77 -13.82
CA SER A 42 2.98 3.03 -15.07
C SER A 42 4.26 2.60 -15.79
N ASN A 43 5.37 3.27 -15.52
CA ASN A 43 6.68 2.97 -16.12
C ASN A 43 7.54 1.99 -15.28
N LYS A 44 7.01 1.44 -14.18
CA LYS A 44 7.75 0.47 -13.36
C LYS A 44 7.39 -0.96 -13.76
N ALA A 45 8.40 -1.83 -13.79
CA ALA A 45 8.18 -3.26 -14.00
C ALA A 45 7.31 -3.84 -12.88
N GLU A 46 6.51 -4.84 -13.20
CA GLU A 46 5.53 -5.43 -12.27
C GLU A 46 6.14 -6.00 -10.99
N ASP A 47 7.33 -6.56 -11.07
CA ASP A 47 8.08 -7.11 -9.94
C ASP A 47 8.53 -6.05 -8.93
N ILE A 48 8.73 -4.80 -9.40
CA ILE A 48 9.09 -3.65 -8.54
C ILE A 48 7.85 -3.13 -7.78
N MET A 49 6.65 -3.49 -8.21
CA MET A 49 5.39 -3.04 -7.61
C MET A 49 4.90 -3.94 -6.46
N ASP A 50 5.57 -5.06 -6.19
CA ASP A 50 5.29 -5.91 -5.02
C ASP A 50 6.34 -5.68 -3.92
N VAL A 51 6.11 -6.27 -2.76
CA VAL A 51 7.05 -6.22 -1.64
C VAL A 51 8.30 -7.06 -1.92
N ASN A 52 9.44 -6.62 -1.42
CA ASN A 52 10.68 -7.38 -1.55
C ASN A 52 10.63 -8.67 -0.70
N ALA A 53 10.81 -9.82 -1.34
CA ALA A 53 10.72 -11.14 -0.71
C ALA A 53 11.68 -11.30 0.48
N GLN A 54 12.92 -10.82 0.35
CA GLN A 54 13.91 -10.91 1.44
C GLN A 54 13.49 -10.08 2.66
N THR A 55 12.89 -8.91 2.41
CA THR A 55 12.35 -8.06 3.49
C THR A 55 11.17 -8.74 4.19
N VAL A 56 10.29 -9.41 3.45
CA VAL A 56 9.19 -10.21 4.01
C VAL A 56 9.73 -11.31 4.92
N GLU A 57 10.65 -12.12 4.42
CA GLU A 57 11.26 -13.22 5.18
C GLU A 57 12.00 -12.73 6.43
N ALA A 58 12.77 -11.65 6.31
CA ALA A 58 13.45 -11.04 7.45
C ALA A 58 12.44 -10.55 8.50
N THR A 59 11.39 -9.85 8.08
CA THR A 59 10.35 -9.34 8.99
C THR A 59 9.65 -10.49 9.72
N MET A 60 9.24 -11.54 9.00
CA MET A 60 8.58 -12.68 9.63
C MET A 60 9.49 -13.39 10.62
N ARG A 61 10.75 -13.61 10.27
CA ARG A 61 11.74 -14.22 11.16
C ARG A 61 12.00 -13.38 12.41
N ASP A 62 12.24 -12.08 12.24
CA ASP A 62 12.64 -11.19 13.33
C ASP A 62 11.50 -11.00 14.36
N HIS A 63 10.25 -11.21 13.93
CA HIS A 63 9.07 -11.18 14.79
C HIS A 63 8.56 -12.56 15.20
N GLY A 64 9.20 -13.65 14.77
CA GLY A 64 8.72 -15.03 15.03
C GLY A 64 7.33 -15.30 14.43
N ALA A 65 6.97 -14.58 13.37
CA ALA A 65 5.65 -14.66 12.77
C ALA A 65 5.58 -15.79 11.73
N THR A 66 4.51 -16.58 11.77
CA THR A 66 4.18 -17.61 10.77
C THR A 66 3.11 -17.14 9.78
N LEU A 67 2.50 -15.99 10.05
CA LEU A 67 1.52 -15.35 9.17
C LEU A 67 1.81 -13.86 9.06
N LEU A 68 1.92 -13.37 7.83
CA LEU A 68 2.01 -11.94 7.52
C LEU A 68 0.83 -11.52 6.66
N ILE A 69 0.01 -10.61 7.16
CA ILE A 69 -1.10 -10.02 6.41
C ILE A 69 -0.75 -8.57 6.11
N HIS A 70 -0.84 -8.17 4.85
CA HIS A 70 -0.62 -6.79 4.45
C HIS A 70 -1.49 -6.37 3.25
N GLY A 71 -1.59 -5.08 3.03
CA GLY A 71 -2.24 -4.46 1.87
C GLY A 71 -1.24 -3.66 1.02
N HIS A 72 -1.67 -2.51 0.53
CA HIS A 72 -0.93 -1.50 -0.22
C HIS A 72 -0.60 -1.86 -1.67
N THR A 73 -0.16 -3.08 -1.98
CA THR A 73 0.20 -3.49 -3.35
C THR A 73 -1.01 -3.79 -4.23
N HIS A 74 -2.20 -3.94 -3.63
CA HIS A 74 -3.47 -4.24 -4.30
C HIS A 74 -3.41 -5.50 -5.17
N ARG A 75 -2.61 -6.49 -4.77
CA ARG A 75 -2.45 -7.77 -5.48
C ARG A 75 -2.89 -8.93 -4.58
N PRO A 76 -4.22 -9.12 -4.44
CA PRO A 76 -4.75 -10.11 -3.50
C PRO A 76 -4.25 -11.51 -3.85
N SER A 77 -3.55 -12.11 -2.93
CA SER A 77 -2.94 -13.42 -3.11
C SER A 77 -2.48 -14.03 -1.79
N ARG A 78 -2.25 -15.33 -1.81
CA ARG A 78 -1.60 -16.08 -0.74
C ARG A 78 -0.27 -16.63 -1.25
N HIS A 79 0.79 -16.43 -0.49
CA HIS A 79 2.15 -16.85 -0.85
C HIS A 79 2.74 -17.68 0.26
N THR A 80 3.18 -18.91 -0.07
CA THR A 80 3.98 -19.71 0.85
C THR A 80 5.33 -19.06 1.09
N GLN A 81 5.75 -18.97 2.33
CA GLN A 81 7.04 -18.47 2.77
C GLN A 81 7.82 -19.58 3.47
N ALA A 82 9.14 -19.42 3.64
CA ALA A 82 9.97 -20.43 4.32
C ALA A 82 9.47 -20.75 5.75
N ASN A 83 8.93 -19.75 6.46
CA ASN A 83 8.47 -19.88 7.85
C ASN A 83 6.96 -19.71 8.02
N GLY A 84 6.17 -19.89 6.95
CA GLY A 84 4.73 -19.73 7.05
C GLY A 84 4.07 -19.18 5.80
N GLU A 85 3.20 -18.17 5.93
CA GLU A 85 2.39 -17.66 4.85
C GLU A 85 2.32 -16.13 4.84
N ARG A 86 2.33 -15.53 3.64
CA ARG A 86 2.03 -14.13 3.39
C ARG A 86 0.68 -14.02 2.68
N VAL A 87 -0.24 -13.25 3.23
CA VAL A 87 -1.55 -12.95 2.66
C VAL A 87 -1.61 -11.48 2.29
N VAL A 88 -1.93 -11.19 1.04
CA VAL A 88 -2.03 -9.83 0.52
C VAL A 88 -3.49 -9.48 0.30
N LEU A 89 -3.93 -8.36 0.90
CA LEU A 89 -5.28 -7.82 0.69
C LEU A 89 -5.36 -7.07 -0.65
N GLY A 90 -6.51 -7.18 -1.31
CA GLY A 90 -6.85 -6.35 -2.45
C GLY A 90 -7.30 -4.94 -2.06
N ASP A 91 -7.56 -4.12 -3.06
CA ASP A 91 -8.15 -2.79 -2.91
C ASP A 91 -9.66 -2.87 -2.66
N TRP A 92 -10.20 -1.78 -2.16
CA TRP A 92 -11.63 -1.58 -2.03
C TRP A 92 -12.11 -0.64 -3.14
N SER A 93 -13.21 -0.99 -3.78
CA SER A 93 -13.87 -0.21 -4.83
C SER A 93 -15.28 0.18 -4.39
N ASP A 94 -16.05 0.77 -5.30
CA ASP A 94 -17.46 1.08 -5.06
C ASP A 94 -18.38 -0.16 -5.06
N THR A 95 -17.87 -1.31 -5.50
CA THR A 95 -18.67 -2.53 -5.71
C THR A 95 -18.19 -3.73 -4.88
N HIS A 96 -16.96 -3.72 -4.41
CA HIS A 96 -16.39 -4.85 -3.67
C HIS A 96 -15.30 -4.43 -2.69
N GLY A 97 -15.06 -5.28 -1.72
CA GLY A 97 -13.96 -5.16 -0.78
C GLY A 97 -13.24 -6.49 -0.56
N TRP A 98 -12.11 -6.43 0.11
CA TRP A 98 -11.33 -7.60 0.49
C TRP A 98 -11.16 -7.67 2.01
N CYS A 99 -11.28 -8.87 2.56
CA CYS A 99 -10.98 -9.11 3.97
C CYS A 99 -10.22 -10.42 4.17
N VAL A 100 -9.57 -10.53 5.31
CA VAL A 100 -9.06 -11.81 5.82
C VAL A 100 -9.94 -12.22 7.00
N ARG A 101 -10.53 -13.40 6.89
CA ARG A 101 -11.27 -14.03 7.97
C ARG A 101 -10.38 -15.07 8.65
N MET A 102 -10.30 -15.01 9.96
CA MET A 102 -9.51 -15.95 10.76
C MET A 102 -10.42 -16.65 11.76
N SER A 103 -10.35 -17.98 11.79
CA SER A 103 -11.15 -18.83 12.70
C SER A 103 -10.37 -20.10 13.00
N GLU A 104 -10.10 -20.37 14.29
CA GLU A 104 -9.50 -21.62 14.79
C GLU A 104 -8.31 -22.17 13.99
N GLY A 105 -7.43 -21.26 13.53
CA GLY A 105 -6.25 -21.62 12.75
C GLY A 105 -6.46 -21.67 11.23
N ASP A 106 -7.69 -21.46 10.76
CA ASP A 106 -7.99 -21.26 9.34
C ASP A 106 -7.88 -19.78 8.97
N VAL A 107 -7.26 -19.49 7.82
CA VAL A 107 -7.07 -18.15 7.27
C VAL A 107 -7.63 -18.11 5.87
N GLN A 108 -8.65 -17.30 5.66
CA GLN A 108 -9.33 -17.16 4.37
C GLN A 108 -9.19 -15.74 3.85
N LEU A 109 -8.72 -15.60 2.61
CA LEU A 109 -8.73 -14.34 1.87
C LEU A 109 -10.00 -14.29 1.05
N GLU A 110 -10.87 -13.34 1.31
CA GLU A 110 -12.20 -13.26 0.70
C GLU A 110 -12.40 -11.92 0.00
N GLN A 111 -12.97 -11.98 -1.20
CA GLN A 111 -13.60 -10.84 -1.84
C GLN A 111 -15.10 -10.88 -1.58
N PHE A 112 -15.69 -9.76 -1.22
CA PHE A 112 -17.14 -9.64 -1.01
C PHE A 112 -17.69 -8.42 -1.76
N ALA A 113 -18.93 -8.51 -2.19
CA ALA A 113 -19.67 -7.41 -2.84
C ALA A 113 -20.42 -6.57 -1.80
N PHE A 114 -20.66 -5.29 -2.15
CA PHE A 114 -21.56 -4.38 -1.42
C PHE A 114 -22.97 -4.46 -1.96
#